data_2104a75bfb8640055698506f54505e12
#
_entry.id   2104a75bfb8640055698506f54505e12
#
_cell.length_a   1.000
_cell.length_b   1.000
_cell.length_c   1.000
_cell.angle_alpha   90.00
_cell.angle_beta   90.00
_cell.angle_gamma   90.00
#
_symmetry.space_group_name_H-M   'P 1'
#
loop_
_entity.id
_entity.type
_entity.pdbx_description
1 polymer ?
#
loop_
_entity_poly.entity_id
_entity_poly.type
_entity_poly.pdbx_seq_one_letter_code
_entity_poly.pdbx_strand_id
1 'polypeptide(L)'
;MDQRSDEWFAARQRRVTASMMGAVLGLSPHVTREQALRRMVRDALGHQSEFEGNIATEYGNRNEPGALIEYQMVTGRTVTPVGFVPVGEWAGASPDGLLGDDGILEIKCPFSLRDKAAPDFKPLADQPHYYAQVQFQLWATGREWAHFFQWAPAGYMLEMVEADQEYIYGIVQKALVFHAEFQEALKDPAEFLAPQRKVIDTPRAQAIVREWDELGDAIARAEERKKELLEERTRLAGDQNADLAGRKLTRAGKAGAVAYARAL
;
A
#
# COMPACT_ATOMS: atom_id res chain seq x y z
N MET A 1 -6.19 20.85 -19.17
CA MET A 1 -6.42 20.53 -17.74
C MET A 1 -5.14 19.95 -17.22
N ASP A 2 -4.53 20.58 -16.24
CA ASP A 2 -3.29 20.09 -15.64
C ASP A 2 -3.60 18.98 -14.63
N GLN A 3 -2.76 17.94 -14.57
CA GLN A 3 -2.89 16.88 -13.57
C GLN A 3 -2.74 17.48 -12.16
N ARG A 4 -3.54 16.97 -11.23
CA ARG A 4 -3.62 17.43 -9.84
C ARG A 4 -4.23 18.82 -9.62
N SER A 5 -4.81 19.44 -10.68
CA SER A 5 -5.66 20.62 -10.51
C SER A 5 -7.05 20.24 -9.97
N ASP A 6 -7.79 21.22 -9.46
CA ASP A 6 -9.16 20.98 -8.95
C ASP A 6 -10.08 20.45 -10.07
N GLU A 7 -9.90 20.93 -11.30
CA GLU A 7 -10.63 20.44 -12.46
C GLU A 7 -10.30 18.98 -12.79
N TRP A 8 -9.02 18.57 -12.60
CA TRP A 8 -8.61 17.20 -12.81
C TRP A 8 -9.21 16.28 -11.74
N PHE A 9 -9.23 16.69 -10.46
CA PHE A 9 -9.89 15.94 -9.41
C PHE A 9 -11.39 15.82 -9.67
N ALA A 10 -12.05 16.92 -10.05
CA ALA A 10 -13.48 16.93 -10.38
C ALA A 10 -13.80 16.00 -11.56
N ALA A 11 -12.97 16.00 -12.61
CA ALA A 11 -13.16 15.14 -13.76
C ALA A 11 -13.04 13.64 -13.45
N ARG A 12 -12.30 13.29 -12.41
CA ARG A 12 -12.10 11.89 -11.96
C ARG A 12 -13.20 11.40 -11.02
N GLN A 13 -13.93 12.32 -10.38
CA GLN A 13 -14.99 11.93 -9.45
C GLN A 13 -16.03 11.05 -10.13
N ARG A 14 -16.52 10.06 -9.39
CA ARG A 14 -17.53 9.08 -9.83
C ARG A 14 -17.13 8.21 -11.01
N ARG A 15 -15.85 8.20 -11.40
CA ARG A 15 -15.32 7.41 -12.51
C ARG A 15 -14.35 6.35 -12.03
N VAL A 16 -14.41 5.19 -12.64
CA VAL A 16 -13.38 4.17 -12.49
C VAL A 16 -12.15 4.63 -13.26
N THR A 17 -11.04 4.85 -12.57
CA THR A 17 -9.81 5.35 -13.18
C THR A 17 -8.80 4.24 -13.36
N ALA A 18 -7.90 4.38 -14.36
CA ALA A 18 -6.86 3.40 -14.63
C ALA A 18 -6.03 3.06 -13.38
N SER A 19 -5.69 4.04 -12.54
CA SER A 19 -4.93 3.84 -11.31
C SER A 19 -5.66 2.99 -10.25
N MET A 20 -6.99 2.83 -10.36
CA MET A 20 -7.78 1.97 -9.48
C MET A 20 -7.82 0.52 -9.94
N MET A 21 -7.44 0.22 -11.19
CA MET A 21 -7.64 -1.10 -11.77
C MET A 21 -6.96 -2.22 -11.00
N GLY A 22 -5.78 -1.99 -10.43
CA GLY A 22 -5.14 -2.95 -9.53
C GLY A 22 -6.05 -3.36 -8.36
N ALA A 23 -6.72 -2.40 -7.72
CA ALA A 23 -7.64 -2.66 -6.63
C ALA A 23 -8.95 -3.29 -7.11
N VAL A 24 -9.53 -2.77 -8.20
CA VAL A 24 -10.77 -3.30 -8.80
C VAL A 24 -10.66 -4.78 -9.14
N LEU A 25 -9.48 -5.20 -9.60
CA LEU A 25 -9.19 -6.59 -9.97
C LEU A 25 -8.69 -7.47 -8.80
N GLY A 26 -8.49 -6.89 -7.61
CA GLY A 26 -7.91 -7.60 -6.46
C GLY A 26 -6.42 -7.91 -6.61
N LEU A 27 -5.71 -7.19 -7.46
CA LEU A 27 -4.28 -7.35 -7.75
C LEU A 27 -3.39 -6.39 -6.96
N SER A 28 -3.98 -5.35 -6.35
CA SER A 28 -3.22 -4.34 -5.61
C SER A 28 -2.70 -4.90 -4.28
N PRO A 29 -1.39 -4.75 -3.99
CA PRO A 29 -0.85 -5.16 -2.69
C PRO A 29 -1.19 -4.18 -1.55
N HIS A 30 -1.79 -3.02 -1.86
CA HIS A 30 -1.98 -1.93 -0.90
C HIS A 30 -3.44 -1.59 -0.62
N VAL A 31 -4.34 -1.85 -1.57
CA VAL A 31 -5.74 -1.45 -1.49
C VAL A 31 -6.62 -2.60 -1.95
N THR A 32 -7.54 -3.04 -1.10
CA THR A 32 -8.52 -4.06 -1.49
C THR A 32 -9.61 -3.46 -2.37
N ARG A 33 -10.34 -4.33 -3.08
CA ARG A 33 -11.47 -3.93 -3.91
C ARG A 33 -12.56 -3.20 -3.10
N GLU A 34 -12.84 -3.71 -1.91
CA GLU A 34 -13.82 -3.11 -0.98
C GLU A 34 -13.37 -1.71 -0.53
N GLN A 35 -12.09 -1.55 -0.18
CA GLN A 35 -11.54 -0.24 0.18
C GLN A 35 -11.61 0.75 -0.99
N ALA A 36 -11.38 0.28 -2.23
CA ALA A 36 -11.50 1.13 -3.42
C ALA A 36 -12.95 1.59 -3.64
N LEU A 37 -13.92 0.68 -3.50
CA LEU A 37 -15.34 0.99 -3.59
C LEU A 37 -15.76 2.01 -2.52
N ARG A 38 -15.37 1.76 -1.29
CA ARG A 38 -15.63 2.66 -0.17
C ARG A 38 -15.07 4.07 -0.39
N ARG A 39 -13.82 4.17 -0.84
CA ARG A 39 -13.21 5.47 -1.16
C ARG A 39 -14.03 6.19 -2.23
N MET A 40 -14.36 5.50 -3.31
CA MET A 40 -15.13 6.08 -4.42
C MET A 40 -16.50 6.59 -3.98
N VAL A 41 -17.21 5.86 -3.11
CA VAL A 41 -18.50 6.28 -2.52
C VAL A 41 -18.30 7.53 -1.65
N ARG A 42 -17.33 7.53 -0.76
CA ARG A 42 -17.06 8.66 0.15
C ARG A 42 -16.67 9.91 -0.62
N ASP A 43 -15.77 9.79 -1.60
CA ASP A 43 -15.35 10.91 -2.46
C ASP A 43 -16.53 11.48 -3.25
N ALA A 44 -17.42 10.62 -3.76
CA ALA A 44 -18.62 11.04 -4.49
C ALA A 44 -19.65 11.81 -3.64
N LEU A 45 -19.61 11.60 -2.31
CA LEU A 45 -20.47 12.26 -1.33
C LEU A 45 -19.77 13.44 -0.63
N GLY A 46 -18.57 13.83 -1.10
CA GLY A 46 -17.84 14.98 -0.57
C GLY A 46 -17.18 14.74 0.80
N HIS A 47 -17.04 13.49 1.23
CA HIS A 47 -16.27 13.17 2.43
C HIS A 47 -14.78 13.23 2.10
N GLN A 48 -14.00 13.84 2.99
CA GLN A 48 -12.54 13.87 2.83
C GLN A 48 -12.00 12.45 2.71
N SER A 49 -11.05 12.27 1.79
CA SER A 49 -10.30 11.02 1.66
C SER A 49 -9.65 10.67 2.99
N GLU A 50 -9.86 9.44 3.45
CA GLU A 50 -9.15 8.90 4.63
C GLU A 50 -7.66 8.69 4.37
N PHE A 51 -7.26 8.79 3.09
CA PHE A 51 -5.88 8.66 2.65
C PHE A 51 -5.31 10.04 2.30
N GLU A 52 -4.53 10.60 3.21
CA GLU A 52 -3.82 11.88 3.03
C GLU A 52 -2.52 11.73 2.21
N GLY A 53 -2.27 10.56 1.63
CA GLY A 53 -0.98 10.20 1.05
C GLY A 53 -0.05 9.54 2.07
N ASN A 54 1.03 8.98 1.58
CA ASN A 54 2.12 8.46 2.41
C ASN A 54 3.45 8.86 1.80
N ILE A 55 4.54 8.62 2.53
CA ILE A 55 5.91 8.99 2.11
C ILE A 55 6.26 8.42 0.72
N ALA A 56 5.72 7.26 0.33
CA ALA A 56 5.95 6.68 -0.99
C ALA A 56 5.22 7.45 -2.10
N THR A 57 3.97 7.86 -1.85
CA THR A 57 3.19 8.69 -2.77
C THR A 57 3.83 10.07 -2.94
N GLU A 58 4.25 10.69 -1.84
CA GLU A 58 4.94 12.00 -1.87
C GLU A 58 6.27 11.90 -2.63
N TYR A 59 7.02 10.82 -2.41
CA TYR A 59 8.26 10.56 -3.12
C TYR A 59 8.02 10.40 -4.62
N GLY A 60 7.02 9.61 -5.02
CA GLY A 60 6.62 9.44 -6.42
C GLY A 60 6.30 10.78 -7.07
N ASN A 61 5.40 11.54 -6.47
CA ASN A 61 4.97 12.86 -6.97
C ASN A 61 6.12 13.86 -7.11
N ARG A 62 7.08 13.84 -6.18
CA ARG A 62 8.23 14.75 -6.20
C ARG A 62 9.23 14.41 -7.31
N ASN A 63 9.41 13.12 -7.59
CA ASN A 63 10.45 12.67 -8.52
C ASN A 63 9.94 12.49 -9.96
N GLU A 64 8.65 12.36 -10.17
CA GLU A 64 8.03 12.18 -11.51
C GLU A 64 8.46 13.25 -12.53
N PRO A 65 8.54 14.57 -12.22
CA PRO A 65 9.03 15.54 -13.18
C PRO A 65 10.49 15.33 -13.59
N GLY A 66 11.35 14.94 -12.66
CA GLY A 66 12.74 14.59 -12.94
C GLY A 66 12.87 13.32 -13.79
N ALA A 67 12.09 12.30 -13.47
CA ALA A 67 12.01 11.06 -14.23
C ALA A 67 11.50 11.30 -15.67
N LEU A 68 10.55 12.21 -15.85
CA LEU A 68 10.08 12.61 -17.19
C LEU A 68 11.18 13.27 -18.02
N ILE A 69 11.97 14.16 -17.42
CA ILE A 69 13.11 14.78 -18.09
C ILE A 69 14.13 13.72 -18.51
N GLU A 70 14.47 12.82 -17.60
CA GLU A 70 15.42 11.73 -17.90
C GLU A 70 14.89 10.79 -18.98
N TYR A 71 13.60 10.43 -18.95
CA TYR A 71 12.97 9.66 -20.02
C TYR A 71 13.15 10.32 -21.39
N GLN A 72 12.88 11.63 -21.49
CA GLN A 72 13.05 12.37 -22.75
C GLN A 72 14.53 12.41 -23.20
N MET A 73 15.45 12.56 -22.26
CA MET A 73 16.90 12.57 -22.57
C MET A 73 17.40 11.23 -23.10
N VAL A 74 16.98 10.11 -22.47
CA VAL A 74 17.49 8.77 -22.83
C VAL A 74 16.81 8.21 -24.07
N THR A 75 15.56 8.61 -24.34
CA THR A 75 14.80 8.11 -25.50
C THR A 75 14.82 9.05 -26.70
N GLY A 76 15.15 10.32 -26.50
CA GLY A 76 15.00 11.37 -27.53
C GLY A 76 13.55 11.67 -27.92
N ARG A 77 12.56 11.13 -27.18
CA ARG A 77 11.14 11.31 -27.49
C ARG A 77 10.58 12.55 -26.80
N THR A 78 9.74 13.28 -27.52
CA THR A 78 8.94 14.37 -26.93
C THR A 78 7.71 13.76 -26.27
N VAL A 79 7.41 14.18 -25.04
CA VAL A 79 6.22 13.81 -24.31
C VAL A 79 5.22 14.97 -24.33
N THR A 80 4.02 14.71 -24.84
CA THR A 80 2.93 15.70 -24.82
C THR A 80 2.16 15.56 -23.52
N PRO A 81 2.05 16.63 -22.71
CA PRO A 81 1.25 16.60 -21.49
C PRO A 81 -0.21 16.26 -21.78
N VAL A 82 -0.80 15.47 -20.88
CA VAL A 82 -2.21 15.11 -20.93
C VAL A 82 -2.80 15.14 -19.52
N GLY A 83 -4.02 15.64 -19.41
CA GLY A 83 -4.75 15.61 -18.15
C GLY A 83 -5.53 14.30 -17.98
N PHE A 84 -6.82 14.44 -17.68
CA PHE A 84 -7.73 13.29 -17.60
C PHE A 84 -8.41 13.07 -18.95
N VAL A 85 -8.37 11.84 -19.43
CA VAL A 85 -9.06 11.40 -20.65
C VAL A 85 -10.32 10.62 -20.22
N PRO A 86 -11.51 11.21 -20.29
CA PRO A 86 -12.74 10.55 -19.89
C PRO A 86 -13.22 9.56 -20.94
N VAL A 87 -13.82 8.45 -20.47
CA VAL A 87 -14.57 7.50 -21.29
C VAL A 87 -16.01 7.50 -20.79
N GLY A 88 -16.85 8.22 -21.52
CA GLY A 88 -18.22 8.50 -21.06
C GLY A 88 -18.25 9.14 -19.66
N GLU A 89 -19.27 8.78 -18.89
CA GLU A 89 -19.43 9.29 -17.53
C GLU A 89 -18.91 8.36 -16.44
N TRP A 90 -18.41 7.18 -16.80
CA TRP A 90 -18.15 6.11 -15.86
C TRP A 90 -16.66 5.74 -15.68
N ALA A 91 -15.81 6.08 -16.64
CA ALA A 91 -14.39 5.71 -16.62
C ALA A 91 -13.47 6.80 -17.14
N GLY A 92 -12.17 6.57 -17.04
CA GLY A 92 -11.14 7.38 -17.67
C GLY A 92 -9.74 7.11 -17.15
N ALA A 93 -8.77 7.79 -17.74
CA ALA A 93 -7.36 7.62 -17.43
C ALA A 93 -6.59 8.93 -17.43
N SER A 94 -5.46 8.95 -16.74
CA SER A 94 -4.46 10.03 -16.78
C SER A 94 -3.09 9.39 -16.90
N PRO A 95 -2.65 9.06 -18.13
CA PRO A 95 -1.24 8.66 -18.31
C PRO A 95 -0.32 9.87 -18.05
N ASP A 96 0.94 9.62 -17.76
CA ASP A 96 1.91 10.69 -17.46
C ASP A 96 2.31 11.49 -18.70
N GLY A 97 1.96 10.99 -19.88
CA GLY A 97 2.10 11.71 -21.12
C GLY A 97 1.68 10.93 -22.36
N LEU A 98 1.60 11.63 -23.50
CA LEU A 98 1.34 11.04 -24.80
C LEU A 98 2.63 11.00 -25.63
N LEU A 99 2.82 9.93 -26.38
CA LEU A 99 3.98 9.68 -27.24
C LEU A 99 3.53 9.54 -28.69
N GLY A 100 3.74 10.59 -29.49
CA GLY A 100 3.22 10.62 -30.85
C GLY A 100 1.69 10.47 -30.89
N ASP A 101 1.18 9.78 -31.91
CA ASP A 101 -0.25 9.63 -32.15
C ASP A 101 -0.83 8.36 -31.47
N ASP A 102 0.00 7.37 -31.18
CA ASP A 102 -0.40 6.00 -30.84
C ASP A 102 0.19 5.44 -29.52
N GLY A 103 1.09 6.20 -28.85
CA GLY A 103 1.75 5.78 -27.63
C GLY A 103 1.37 6.60 -26.39
N ILE A 104 1.52 6.00 -25.20
CA ILE A 104 1.44 6.66 -23.89
C ILE A 104 2.71 6.42 -23.08
N LEU A 105 2.92 7.25 -22.07
CA LEU A 105 3.97 7.08 -21.06
C LEU A 105 3.32 6.90 -19.69
N GLU A 106 3.79 5.90 -18.96
CA GLU A 106 3.51 5.72 -17.53
C GLU A 106 4.82 5.65 -16.78
N ILE A 107 5.01 6.53 -15.78
CA ILE A 107 6.21 6.65 -14.96
C ILE A 107 5.95 6.08 -13.57
N LYS A 108 6.90 5.33 -13.05
CA LYS A 108 6.92 4.89 -11.66
C LYS A 108 8.25 5.23 -11.00
N CYS A 109 8.18 5.89 -9.83
CA CYS A 109 9.34 6.17 -8.99
C CYS A 109 9.21 5.37 -7.67
N PRO A 110 9.65 4.08 -7.63
CA PRO A 110 9.45 3.23 -6.47
C PRO A 110 10.24 3.73 -5.25
N PHE A 111 9.55 4.05 -4.17
CA PHE A 111 10.17 4.51 -2.91
C PHE A 111 11.18 3.52 -2.34
N SER A 112 10.94 2.22 -2.50
CA SER A 112 11.83 1.16 -2.04
C SER A 112 13.21 1.15 -2.73
N LEU A 113 13.33 1.78 -3.89
CA LEU A 113 14.56 1.84 -4.68
C LEU A 113 15.35 3.15 -4.52
N ARG A 114 14.83 4.13 -3.76
CA ARG A 114 15.39 5.49 -3.64
C ARG A 114 16.85 5.56 -3.18
N ASP A 115 17.28 4.62 -2.33
CA ASP A 115 18.61 4.59 -1.72
C ASP A 115 19.45 3.40 -2.22
N LYS A 116 19.00 2.72 -3.29
CA LYS A 116 19.70 1.57 -3.85
C LYS A 116 20.76 2.03 -4.85
N ALA A 117 22.01 1.66 -4.61
CA ALA A 117 23.12 1.93 -5.55
C ALA A 117 22.98 1.14 -6.87
N ALA A 118 22.33 -0.01 -6.83
CA ALA A 118 21.91 -0.81 -7.98
C ALA A 118 20.43 -1.15 -7.81
N PRO A 119 19.50 -0.36 -8.37
CA PRO A 119 18.07 -0.60 -8.23
C PRO A 119 17.67 -1.86 -9.01
N ASP A 120 17.01 -2.79 -8.30
CA ASP A 120 16.45 -4.01 -8.87
C ASP A 120 14.99 -3.74 -9.26
N PHE A 121 14.78 -3.28 -10.48
CA PHE A 121 13.45 -3.03 -11.03
C PHE A 121 12.78 -4.35 -11.41
N LYS A 122 11.50 -4.47 -11.08
CA LYS A 122 10.70 -5.64 -11.47
C LYS A 122 10.13 -5.44 -12.86
N PRO A 123 10.16 -6.46 -13.74
CA PRO A 123 9.43 -6.41 -15.00
C PRO A 123 7.94 -6.14 -14.80
N LEU A 124 7.29 -5.49 -15.75
CA LEU A 124 5.85 -5.20 -15.67
C LEU A 124 5.01 -6.49 -15.59
N ALA A 125 5.47 -7.57 -16.20
CA ALA A 125 4.84 -8.89 -16.11
C ALA A 125 4.74 -9.41 -14.66
N ASP A 126 5.66 -9.03 -13.78
CA ASP A 126 5.67 -9.38 -12.36
C ASP A 126 4.89 -8.37 -11.49
N GLN A 127 4.28 -7.37 -12.13
CA GLN A 127 3.53 -6.28 -11.50
C GLN A 127 2.11 -6.18 -12.06
N PRO A 128 1.25 -7.20 -11.87
CA PRO A 128 -0.04 -7.31 -12.55
C PRO A 128 -0.98 -6.12 -12.28
N HIS A 129 -0.83 -5.45 -11.14
CA HIS A 129 -1.60 -4.23 -10.82
C HIS A 129 -1.21 -3.04 -11.71
N TYR A 130 0.07 -2.88 -12.06
CA TYR A 130 0.51 -1.85 -13.00
C TYR A 130 0.23 -2.26 -14.45
N TYR A 131 0.33 -3.54 -14.78
CA TYR A 131 -0.08 -4.02 -16.08
C TYR A 131 -1.55 -3.70 -16.36
N ALA A 132 -2.44 -3.97 -15.41
CA ALA A 132 -3.85 -3.62 -15.50
C ALA A 132 -4.08 -2.10 -15.65
N GLN A 133 -3.31 -1.28 -14.94
CA GLN A 133 -3.36 0.18 -15.07
C GLN A 133 -3.00 0.62 -16.48
N VAL A 134 -1.86 0.15 -17.01
CA VAL A 134 -1.36 0.51 -18.35
C VAL A 134 -2.34 0.07 -19.44
N GLN A 135 -2.84 -1.16 -19.37
CA GLN A 135 -3.81 -1.66 -20.35
C GLN A 135 -5.14 -0.88 -20.33
N PHE A 136 -5.58 -0.48 -19.16
CA PHE A 136 -6.77 0.38 -19.04
C PHE A 136 -6.52 1.80 -19.55
N GLN A 137 -5.32 2.33 -19.42
CA GLN A 137 -4.93 3.63 -20.02
C GLN A 137 -4.92 3.54 -21.53
N LEU A 138 -4.37 2.47 -22.12
CA LEU A 138 -4.38 2.23 -23.57
C LEU A 138 -5.80 2.18 -24.12
N TRP A 139 -6.70 1.46 -23.44
CA TRP A 139 -8.12 1.44 -23.79
C TRP A 139 -8.76 2.82 -23.71
N ALA A 140 -8.55 3.54 -22.60
CA ALA A 140 -9.20 4.84 -22.37
C ALA A 140 -8.72 5.92 -23.33
N THR A 141 -7.48 5.83 -23.80
CA THR A 141 -6.89 6.79 -24.75
C THR A 141 -7.04 6.35 -26.20
N GLY A 142 -7.46 5.10 -26.46
CA GLY A 142 -7.52 4.54 -27.82
C GLY A 142 -6.14 4.38 -28.45
N ARG A 143 -5.08 4.23 -27.64
CA ARG A 143 -3.71 4.14 -28.11
C ARG A 143 -3.24 2.69 -28.12
N GLU A 144 -2.20 2.41 -28.92
CA GLU A 144 -1.80 1.06 -29.28
C GLU A 144 -0.70 0.49 -28.38
N TRP A 145 0.16 1.35 -27.83
CA TRP A 145 1.30 0.95 -27.01
C TRP A 145 1.61 1.94 -25.89
N ALA A 146 2.35 1.47 -24.88
CA ALA A 146 2.81 2.27 -23.75
C ALA A 146 4.31 2.07 -23.55
N HIS A 147 5.00 3.12 -23.15
CA HIS A 147 6.26 3.01 -22.45
C HIS A 147 5.99 3.00 -20.94
N PHE A 148 6.39 1.92 -20.27
CA PHE A 148 6.40 1.81 -18.82
C PHE A 148 7.81 2.12 -18.32
N PHE A 149 7.98 3.26 -17.67
CA PHE A 149 9.27 3.78 -17.25
C PHE A 149 9.39 3.78 -15.72
N GLN A 150 10.22 2.91 -15.19
CA GLN A 150 10.54 2.87 -13.77
C GLN A 150 11.85 3.61 -13.52
N TRP A 151 11.85 4.52 -12.57
CA TRP A 151 12.99 5.40 -12.29
C TRP A 151 13.38 5.37 -10.81
N ALA A 152 14.69 5.40 -10.56
CA ALA A 152 15.32 5.64 -9.26
C ALA A 152 16.59 6.49 -9.45
N PRO A 153 17.12 7.14 -8.41
CA PRO A 153 18.30 8.01 -8.52
C PRO A 153 19.53 7.35 -9.15
N ALA A 154 19.66 6.05 -9.03
CA ALA A 154 20.81 5.29 -9.53
C ALA A 154 20.55 4.53 -10.85
N GLY A 155 19.37 4.71 -11.49
CA GLY A 155 19.08 4.08 -12.78
C GLY A 155 17.60 4.01 -13.11
N TYR A 156 17.31 3.42 -14.25
CA TYR A 156 15.94 3.27 -14.75
C TYR A 156 15.76 1.93 -15.47
N MET A 157 14.51 1.56 -15.67
CA MET A 157 14.08 0.46 -16.54
C MET A 157 12.96 0.96 -17.44
N LEU A 158 13.06 0.68 -18.74
CA LEU A 158 12.08 1.04 -19.76
C LEU A 158 11.57 -0.23 -20.43
N GLU A 159 10.26 -0.40 -20.45
CA GLU A 159 9.58 -1.48 -21.16
C GLU A 159 8.56 -0.90 -22.13
N MET A 160 8.47 -1.49 -23.33
CA MET A 160 7.38 -1.22 -24.27
C MET A 160 6.31 -2.28 -24.09
N VAL A 161 5.06 -1.84 -24.02
CA VAL A 161 3.88 -2.69 -23.76
C VAL A 161 2.85 -2.39 -24.84
N GLU A 162 2.45 -3.40 -25.58
CA GLU A 162 1.38 -3.29 -26.57
C GLU A 162 -0.01 -3.47 -25.93
N ALA A 163 -1.03 -2.95 -26.57
CA ALA A 163 -2.41 -3.14 -26.15
C ALA A 163 -2.84 -4.59 -26.34
N ASP A 164 -3.12 -5.28 -25.24
CA ASP A 164 -3.68 -6.62 -25.23
C ASP A 164 -5.21 -6.54 -25.25
N GLN A 165 -5.80 -6.69 -26.44
CA GLN A 165 -7.23 -6.49 -26.64
C GLN A 165 -8.09 -7.51 -25.88
N GLU A 166 -7.62 -8.74 -25.69
CA GLU A 166 -8.33 -9.76 -24.92
C GLU A 166 -8.32 -9.41 -23.43
N TYR A 167 -7.16 -9.07 -22.91
CA TYR A 167 -7.02 -8.62 -21.52
C TYR A 167 -7.82 -7.35 -21.26
N ILE A 168 -7.72 -6.35 -22.15
CA ILE A 168 -8.47 -5.09 -22.08
C ILE A 168 -9.97 -5.38 -22.00
N TYR A 169 -10.50 -6.21 -22.90
CA TYR A 169 -11.91 -6.59 -22.86
C TYR A 169 -12.30 -7.15 -21.48
N GLY A 170 -11.51 -8.08 -20.96
CA GLY A 170 -11.77 -8.71 -19.66
C GLY A 170 -11.77 -7.71 -18.49
N ILE A 171 -10.79 -6.79 -18.45
CA ILE A 171 -10.71 -5.82 -17.35
C ILE A 171 -11.77 -4.72 -17.45
N VAL A 172 -12.17 -4.33 -18.66
CA VAL A 172 -13.24 -3.34 -18.88
C VAL A 172 -14.58 -3.90 -18.39
N GLN A 173 -14.89 -5.19 -18.67
CA GLN A 173 -16.11 -5.81 -18.12
C GLN A 173 -16.12 -5.79 -16.57
N LYS A 174 -14.99 -6.12 -15.94
CA LYS A 174 -14.86 -6.05 -14.47
C LYS A 174 -14.99 -4.64 -13.93
N ALA A 175 -14.46 -3.64 -14.64
CA ALA A 175 -14.59 -2.23 -14.30
C ALA A 175 -16.05 -1.75 -14.40
N LEU A 176 -16.81 -2.20 -15.40
CA LEU A 176 -18.24 -1.93 -15.55
C LEU A 176 -19.04 -2.50 -14.38
N VAL A 177 -18.75 -3.76 -13.98
CA VAL A 177 -19.39 -4.38 -12.81
C VAL A 177 -19.08 -3.57 -11.55
N PHE A 178 -17.81 -3.19 -11.35
CA PHE A 178 -17.43 -2.36 -10.21
C PHE A 178 -18.14 -1.00 -10.20
N HIS A 179 -18.27 -0.36 -11.35
CA HIS A 179 -19.01 0.89 -11.45
C HIS A 179 -20.51 0.72 -11.16
N ALA A 180 -21.13 -0.40 -11.60
CA ALA A 180 -22.51 -0.71 -11.26
C ALA A 180 -22.69 -0.90 -9.74
N GLU A 181 -21.78 -1.61 -9.07
CA GLU A 181 -21.78 -1.74 -7.60
C GLU A 181 -21.62 -0.38 -6.90
N PHE A 182 -20.77 0.50 -7.44
CA PHE A 182 -20.64 1.87 -6.94
C PHE A 182 -21.97 2.64 -7.05
N GLN A 183 -22.68 2.52 -8.17
CA GLN A 183 -23.97 3.16 -8.34
C GLN A 183 -25.03 2.62 -7.37
N GLU A 184 -25.03 1.32 -7.09
CA GLU A 184 -25.89 0.72 -6.06
C GLU A 184 -25.51 1.20 -4.66
N ALA A 185 -24.22 1.24 -4.34
CA ALA A 185 -23.72 1.72 -3.05
C ALA A 185 -24.09 3.19 -2.76
N LEU A 186 -24.24 4.02 -3.79
CA LEU A 186 -24.72 5.40 -3.63
C LEU A 186 -26.19 5.51 -3.24
N LYS A 187 -27.02 4.48 -3.47
CA LYS A 187 -28.42 4.48 -3.09
C LYS A 187 -28.60 4.25 -1.59
N ASP A 188 -27.73 3.45 -0.97
CA ASP A 188 -27.66 3.23 0.48
C ASP A 188 -26.20 3.28 0.97
N PRO A 189 -25.64 4.49 1.17
CA PRO A 189 -24.23 4.66 1.49
C PRO A 189 -23.90 4.47 2.98
N ALA A 190 -24.86 4.13 3.85
CA ALA A 190 -24.66 4.14 5.30
C ALA A 190 -23.48 3.28 5.76
N GLU A 191 -23.31 2.07 5.19
CA GLU A 191 -22.22 1.16 5.49
C GLU A 191 -20.85 1.75 5.06
N PHE A 192 -20.81 2.43 3.92
CA PHE A 192 -19.59 3.04 3.39
C PHE A 192 -19.17 4.28 4.15
N LEU A 193 -20.10 4.96 4.82
CA LEU A 193 -19.83 6.16 5.61
C LEU A 193 -19.48 5.86 7.07
N ALA A 194 -19.79 4.66 7.57
CA ALA A 194 -19.48 4.26 8.94
C ALA A 194 -17.97 4.41 9.23
N PRO A 195 -17.54 4.87 10.42
CA PRO A 195 -16.15 5.06 10.75
C PRO A 195 -15.37 3.74 10.63
N GLN A 196 -14.25 3.76 9.93
CA GLN A 196 -13.29 2.65 9.95
C GLN A 196 -12.22 2.90 11.02
N ARG A 197 -11.47 1.83 11.37
CA ARG A 197 -10.28 2.00 12.21
C ARG A 197 -9.33 2.96 11.50
N LYS A 198 -8.97 4.03 12.19
CA LYS A 198 -7.96 4.97 11.69
C LYS A 198 -6.63 4.22 11.56
N VAL A 199 -6.14 4.08 10.34
CA VAL A 199 -4.78 3.59 10.10
C VAL A 199 -3.83 4.76 10.34
N ILE A 200 -3.02 4.64 11.39
CA ILE A 200 -2.00 5.64 11.72
C ILE A 200 -0.65 5.01 11.36
N ASP A 201 -0.16 5.27 10.16
CA ASP A 201 1.14 4.80 9.66
C ASP A 201 2.10 5.99 9.52
N THR A 202 2.35 6.66 10.64
CA THR A 202 3.33 7.74 10.71
C THR A 202 4.68 7.20 11.21
N PRO A 203 5.82 7.84 10.89
CA PRO A 203 7.12 7.46 11.46
C PRO A 203 7.11 7.40 12.99
N ARG A 204 6.32 8.25 13.64
CA ARG A 204 6.15 8.23 15.10
C ARG A 204 5.37 7.02 15.57
N ALA A 205 4.27 6.66 14.88
CA ALA A 205 3.49 5.45 15.20
C ALA A 205 4.33 4.18 15.03
N GLN A 206 5.09 4.09 13.93
CA GLN A 206 6.00 2.98 13.68
C GLN A 206 7.11 2.88 14.74
N ALA A 207 7.64 4.02 15.21
CA ALA A 207 8.62 4.03 16.30
C ALA A 207 8.01 3.53 17.61
N ILE A 208 6.78 3.97 17.94
CA ILE A 208 6.06 3.52 19.14
C ILE A 208 5.80 2.01 19.08
N VAL A 209 5.36 1.50 17.94
CA VAL A 209 5.08 0.05 17.78
C VAL A 209 6.37 -0.76 17.95
N ARG A 210 7.47 -0.35 17.32
CA ARG A 210 8.77 -1.02 17.49
C ARG A 210 9.23 -1.04 18.94
N GLU A 211 9.18 0.11 19.61
CA GLU A 211 9.56 0.21 21.02
C GLU A 211 8.68 -0.69 21.90
N TRP A 212 7.37 -0.74 21.61
CA TRP A 212 6.44 -1.62 22.31
C TRP A 212 6.79 -3.09 22.11
N ASP A 213 7.09 -3.52 20.87
CA ASP A 213 7.45 -4.90 20.55
C ASP A 213 8.80 -5.28 21.21
N GLU A 214 9.80 -4.40 21.16
CA GLU A 214 11.11 -4.59 21.81
C GLU A 214 10.96 -4.77 23.34
N LEU A 215 10.10 -3.97 23.97
CA LEU A 215 9.78 -4.09 25.38
C LEU A 215 9.03 -5.39 25.68
N GLY A 216 8.09 -5.79 24.82
CA GLY A 216 7.38 -7.07 24.91
C GLY A 216 8.34 -8.25 24.90
N ASP A 217 9.28 -8.27 23.96
CA ASP A 217 10.31 -9.29 23.85
C ASP A 217 11.25 -9.30 25.08
N ALA A 218 11.60 -8.13 25.60
CA ALA A 218 12.42 -8.03 26.80
C ALA A 218 11.68 -8.58 28.03
N ILE A 219 10.39 -8.29 28.17
CA ILE A 219 9.54 -8.85 29.24
C ILE A 219 9.46 -10.36 29.11
N ALA A 220 9.19 -10.91 27.92
CA ALA A 220 9.11 -12.35 27.70
C ALA A 220 10.41 -13.06 28.07
N ARG A 221 11.56 -12.52 27.65
CA ARG A 221 12.89 -13.06 28.04
C ARG A 221 13.11 -12.99 29.57
N ALA A 222 12.69 -11.90 30.20
CA ALA A 222 12.83 -11.76 31.65
C ALA A 222 11.92 -12.72 32.42
N GLU A 223 10.71 -12.99 31.94
CA GLU A 223 9.77 -13.94 32.51
C GLU A 223 10.29 -15.37 32.38
N GLU A 224 10.83 -15.78 31.25
CA GLU A 224 11.42 -17.08 31.03
C GLU A 224 12.65 -17.25 31.94
N ARG A 225 13.51 -16.24 32.03
CA ARG A 225 14.65 -16.27 32.96
C ARG A 225 14.22 -16.39 34.43
N LYS A 226 13.16 -15.69 34.81
CA LYS A 226 12.56 -15.76 36.14
C LYS A 226 12.03 -17.18 36.45
N LYS A 227 11.47 -17.85 35.46
CA LYS A 227 10.98 -19.24 35.57
C LYS A 227 12.16 -20.21 35.78
N GLU A 228 13.22 -20.09 34.98
CA GLU A 228 14.44 -20.87 35.15
C GLU A 228 15.04 -20.71 36.57
N LEU A 229 15.14 -19.47 37.04
CA LEU A 229 15.62 -19.16 38.38
C LEU A 229 14.71 -19.71 39.47
N LEU A 230 13.40 -19.75 39.25
CA LEU A 230 12.46 -20.37 40.18
C LEU A 230 12.69 -21.90 40.27
N GLU A 231 12.92 -22.56 39.13
CA GLU A 231 13.25 -23.99 39.09
C GLU A 231 14.58 -24.28 39.78
N GLU A 232 15.60 -23.45 39.57
CA GLU A 232 16.90 -23.57 40.23
C GLU A 232 16.79 -23.39 41.74
N ARG A 233 16.06 -22.38 42.20
CA ARG A 233 15.77 -22.14 43.63
C ARG A 233 15.01 -23.32 44.25
N THR A 234 14.03 -23.89 43.55
CA THR A 234 13.28 -25.05 44.00
C THR A 234 14.20 -26.29 44.16
N ARG A 235 15.13 -26.44 43.22
CA ARG A 235 16.14 -27.52 43.24
C ARG A 235 17.10 -27.35 44.40
N LEU A 236 17.57 -26.13 44.69
CA LEU A 236 18.45 -25.84 45.82
C LEU A 236 17.76 -26.08 47.19
N ALA A 237 16.47 -25.79 47.30
CA ALA A 237 15.70 -26.01 48.52
C ALA A 237 15.39 -27.49 48.80
N GLY A 238 15.45 -28.34 47.77
CA GLY A 238 15.08 -29.75 47.90
C GLY A 238 13.63 -29.92 48.35
N ASP A 239 13.41 -30.84 49.31
CA ASP A 239 12.07 -31.14 49.82
C ASP A 239 11.69 -30.37 51.09
N GLN A 240 12.46 -29.36 51.48
CA GLN A 240 12.28 -28.60 52.71
C GLN A 240 11.90 -27.14 52.43
N ASN A 241 11.28 -26.50 53.44
CA ASN A 241 11.19 -25.05 53.45
C ASN A 241 12.61 -24.48 53.65
N ALA A 242 12.94 -23.46 52.90
CA ALA A 242 14.28 -22.89 52.88
C ALA A 242 14.24 -21.35 52.97
N ASP A 243 15.28 -20.78 53.57
CA ASP A 243 15.62 -19.37 53.45
C ASP A 243 16.79 -19.24 52.46
N LEU A 244 16.51 -18.65 51.31
CA LEU A 244 17.48 -18.44 50.26
C LEU A 244 17.86 -16.97 50.21
N ALA A 245 18.97 -16.62 50.86
CA ALA A 245 19.49 -15.25 50.89
C ALA A 245 18.45 -14.20 51.36
N GLY A 246 17.78 -14.50 52.50
CA GLY A 246 16.76 -13.63 53.08
C GLY A 246 15.38 -13.69 52.41
N ARG A 247 15.19 -14.64 51.49
CA ARG A 247 13.86 -14.87 50.87
C ARG A 247 13.33 -16.25 51.24
N LYS A 248 12.19 -16.29 51.91
CA LYS A 248 11.53 -17.51 52.31
C LYS A 248 10.91 -18.25 51.12
N LEU A 249 11.24 -19.50 50.95
CA LEU A 249 10.62 -20.47 50.07
C LEU A 249 9.80 -21.43 50.89
N THR A 250 8.48 -21.41 50.76
CA THR A 250 7.56 -22.27 51.49
C THR A 250 6.86 -23.21 50.53
N ARG A 251 6.90 -24.52 50.78
CA ARG A 251 6.16 -25.51 50.03
C ARG A 251 4.68 -25.46 50.41
N ALA A 252 3.80 -25.35 49.44
CA ALA A 252 2.37 -25.49 49.66
C ALA A 252 2.02 -26.96 49.94
N GLY A 253 1.06 -27.22 50.83
CA GLY A 253 0.69 -28.57 51.30
C GLY A 253 0.06 -29.51 50.26
N LYS A 254 0.08 -29.17 48.98
CA LYS A 254 -0.23 -30.06 47.84
C LYS A 254 1.08 -30.48 47.18
N ALA A 255 1.28 -31.78 46.99
CA ALA A 255 2.43 -32.34 46.34
C ALA A 255 2.73 -31.62 45.03
N GLY A 256 3.91 -30.98 44.89
CA GLY A 256 4.41 -30.33 43.69
C GLY A 256 4.15 -28.82 43.55
N ALA A 257 3.42 -28.18 44.46
CA ALA A 257 3.22 -26.72 44.39
C ALA A 257 4.19 -25.94 45.30
N VAL A 258 4.81 -24.92 44.80
CA VAL A 258 5.68 -24.00 45.54
C VAL A 258 4.98 -22.64 45.66
N ALA A 259 4.67 -22.19 46.89
CA ALA A 259 4.15 -20.85 47.13
C ALA A 259 5.28 -19.85 47.38
N TYR A 260 5.16 -18.70 46.83
CA TYR A 260 6.12 -17.61 46.85
C TYR A 260 5.60 -16.47 47.74
N ALA A 261 6.29 -16.18 48.83
CA ALA A 261 6.00 -14.97 49.60
C ALA A 261 7.19 -14.00 49.54
N ARG A 262 6.91 -12.71 49.20
CA ARG A 262 7.87 -11.66 49.45
C ARG A 262 8.03 -11.49 50.95
N ALA A 263 9.28 -11.47 51.44
CA ALA A 263 9.54 -10.89 52.75
C ALA A 263 9.24 -9.37 52.65
N LEU A 264 8.43 -8.87 53.55
CA LEU A 264 8.21 -7.42 53.78
C LEU A 264 9.51 -6.77 54.20
#